data_ddc0279916899fa07979a2f550d8f38c
#
_entry.id   ddc0279916899fa07979a2f550d8f38c
#
_cell.length_a   1.000
_cell.length_b   1.000
_cell.length_c   1.000
_cell.angle_alpha   90.00
_cell.angle_beta   90.00
_cell.angle_gamma   90.00
#
_symmetry.space_group_name_H-M   'P 1'
#
loop_
_entity.id
_entity.type
_entity.pdbx_description
1 polymer ?
#
loop_
_entity_poly.entity_id
_entity_poly.type
_entity_poly.pdbx_seq_one_letter_code
_entity_poly.pdbx_strand_id
1 'polypeptide(L)'
;GNAQLINGVTVPLGDEWVLTPQEQSAIKTATDAYNTTIAAVASSNPNIALVDFKGVLTEASTGIKFDAYTLNTKLVTGGLVSLDGVHLTARGYALMANKILAAMDAKFGSNFTTATNGLAKAGNYPTNYSPALR
;
A
#
# COMPACT_ATOMS: atom_id res chain seq x y z
N GLY A 1 30.77 28.21 -6.48
CA GLY A 1 29.51 28.12 -5.74
C GLY A 1 29.78 28.01 -4.24
N ASN A 2 28.95 28.61 -3.42
CA ASN A 2 29.10 28.52 -1.97
C ASN A 2 28.70 27.12 -1.51
N ALA A 3 29.63 26.29 -1.05
CA ALA A 3 29.42 24.91 -0.62
C ALA A 3 28.45 24.75 0.58
N GLN A 4 28.01 25.87 1.18
CA GLN A 4 27.05 25.88 2.28
C GLN A 4 25.58 26.04 1.80
N LEU A 5 25.35 26.30 0.51
CA LEU A 5 24.00 26.44 -0.06
C LEU A 5 23.63 25.19 -0.83
N ILE A 6 23.03 24.23 -0.12
CA ILE A 6 22.57 22.94 -0.68
C ILE A 6 21.05 22.99 -0.79
N ASN A 7 20.52 22.90 -2.02
CA ASN A 7 19.08 22.83 -2.25
C ASN A 7 18.48 21.61 -1.53
N GLY A 8 17.38 21.81 -0.86
CA GLY A 8 16.71 20.79 -0.06
C GLY A 8 17.33 20.51 1.32
N VAL A 9 18.47 21.16 1.65
CA VAL A 9 19.13 21.02 2.97
C VAL A 9 19.21 22.36 3.68
N THR A 10 19.94 23.32 3.11
CA THR A 10 20.13 24.67 3.69
C THR A 10 19.33 25.73 2.94
N VAL A 11 18.94 25.45 1.71
CA VAL A 11 18.04 26.28 0.89
C VAL A 11 16.77 25.49 0.67
N PRO A 12 15.57 26.02 1.03
CA PRO A 12 14.29 25.36 0.72
C PRO A 12 14.17 25.09 -0.79
N LEU A 13 13.56 23.95 -1.12
CA LEU A 13 13.21 23.67 -2.51
C LEU A 13 12.10 24.61 -2.95
N GLY A 14 12.14 25.03 -4.22
CA GLY A 14 11.04 25.75 -4.84
C GLY A 14 9.79 24.88 -5.00
N ASP A 15 8.66 25.54 -5.19
CA ASP A 15 7.33 24.94 -5.31
C ASP A 15 7.28 23.85 -6.42
N GLU A 16 7.99 24.09 -7.50
CA GLU A 16 8.10 23.19 -8.65
C GLU A 16 8.74 21.82 -8.34
N TRP A 17 9.39 21.67 -7.18
CA TRP A 17 10.09 20.45 -6.77
C TRP A 17 9.43 19.70 -5.63
N VAL A 18 8.35 20.23 -5.06
CA VAL A 18 7.68 19.66 -3.89
C VAL A 18 6.16 19.76 -4.03
N LEU A 19 5.44 18.83 -3.38
CA LEU A 19 4.00 18.96 -3.20
C LEU A 19 3.72 19.88 -2.00
N THR A 20 3.19 21.05 -2.28
CA THR A 20 2.77 22.00 -1.24
C THR A 20 1.61 21.46 -0.40
N PRO A 21 1.39 21.95 0.82
CA PRO A 21 0.23 21.55 1.63
C PRO A 21 -1.10 21.77 0.92
N GLN A 22 -1.21 22.81 0.10
CA GLN A 22 -2.42 23.10 -0.69
C GLN A 22 -2.67 22.05 -1.76
N GLU A 23 -1.63 21.67 -2.49
CA GLU A 23 -1.71 20.59 -3.51
C GLU A 23 -2.00 19.24 -2.87
N GLN A 24 -1.34 18.91 -1.75
CA GLN A 24 -1.64 17.69 -0.99
C GLN A 24 -3.11 17.65 -0.53
N SER A 25 -3.65 18.78 -0.07
CA SER A 25 -5.06 18.91 0.31
C SER A 25 -5.99 18.72 -0.88
N ALA A 26 -5.68 19.30 -2.02
CA ALA A 26 -6.46 19.14 -3.25
C ALA A 26 -6.47 17.69 -3.75
N ILE A 27 -5.29 17.05 -3.79
CA ILE A 27 -5.15 15.63 -4.15
C ILE A 27 -5.94 14.75 -3.20
N LYS A 28 -5.83 14.99 -1.88
CA LYS A 28 -6.58 14.24 -0.88
C LYS A 28 -8.08 14.37 -1.08
N THR A 29 -8.59 15.57 -1.29
CA THR A 29 -10.01 15.84 -1.51
C THR A 29 -10.53 15.11 -2.75
N ALA A 30 -9.79 15.18 -3.85
CA ALA A 30 -10.15 14.48 -5.09
C ALA A 30 -10.15 12.95 -4.90
N THR A 31 -9.10 12.42 -4.25
CA THR A 31 -8.98 10.98 -3.96
C THR A 31 -10.12 10.47 -3.08
N ASP A 32 -10.51 11.23 -2.06
CA ASP A 32 -11.61 10.87 -1.16
C ASP A 32 -12.95 10.88 -1.91
N ALA A 33 -13.18 11.85 -2.81
CA ALA A 33 -14.37 11.90 -3.65
C ALA A 33 -14.46 10.70 -4.62
N TYR A 34 -13.34 10.33 -5.26
CA TYR A 34 -13.28 9.14 -6.12
C TYR A 34 -13.58 7.87 -5.35
N ASN A 35 -12.97 7.68 -4.18
CA ASN A 35 -13.21 6.49 -3.35
C ASN A 35 -14.66 6.42 -2.84
N THR A 36 -15.27 7.55 -2.54
CA THR A 36 -16.71 7.62 -2.19
C THR A 36 -17.58 7.14 -3.34
N THR A 37 -17.29 7.60 -4.56
CA THR A 37 -18.02 7.17 -5.76
C THR A 37 -17.84 5.68 -6.03
N ILE A 38 -16.60 5.18 -5.96
CA ILE A 38 -16.28 3.75 -6.13
C ILE A 38 -17.03 2.90 -5.12
N ALA A 39 -17.04 3.30 -3.84
CA ALA A 39 -17.74 2.58 -2.78
C ALA A 39 -19.26 2.57 -3.01
N ALA A 40 -19.85 3.69 -3.45
CA ALA A 40 -21.28 3.78 -3.78
C ALA A 40 -21.66 2.84 -4.93
N VAL A 41 -20.86 2.79 -6.00
CA VAL A 41 -21.08 1.86 -7.12
C VAL A 41 -20.96 0.41 -6.67
N ALA A 42 -19.96 0.06 -5.88
CA ALA A 42 -19.78 -1.30 -5.39
C ALA A 42 -20.90 -1.72 -4.43
N SER A 43 -21.40 -0.81 -3.60
CA SER A 43 -22.51 -1.11 -2.67
C SER A 43 -23.85 -1.32 -3.39
N SER A 44 -24.07 -0.63 -4.50
CA SER A 44 -25.32 -0.73 -5.29
C SER A 44 -25.34 -1.93 -6.25
N ASN A 45 -24.21 -2.63 -6.45
CA ASN A 45 -24.12 -3.73 -7.39
C ASN A 45 -23.69 -5.04 -6.70
N PRO A 46 -24.52 -6.10 -6.72
CA PRO A 46 -24.18 -7.38 -6.10
C PRO A 46 -22.99 -8.10 -6.77
N ASN A 47 -22.67 -7.75 -8.01
CA ASN A 47 -21.61 -8.38 -8.79
C ASN A 47 -20.24 -7.69 -8.66
N ILE A 48 -20.10 -6.72 -7.74
CA ILE A 48 -18.85 -5.99 -7.51
C ILE A 48 -18.38 -6.21 -6.07
N ALA A 49 -17.17 -6.75 -5.93
CA ALA A 49 -16.46 -6.77 -4.65
C ALA A 49 -15.57 -5.53 -4.51
N LEU A 50 -15.64 -4.84 -3.39
CA LEU A 50 -14.79 -3.68 -3.09
C LEU A 50 -13.59 -4.12 -2.27
N VAL A 51 -12.39 -3.65 -2.66
CA VAL A 51 -11.17 -3.77 -1.86
C VAL A 51 -10.68 -2.37 -1.48
N ASP A 52 -10.67 -2.06 -0.20
CA ASP A 52 -10.17 -0.77 0.30
C ASP A 52 -8.64 -0.78 0.43
N PHE A 53 -7.92 -0.64 -0.67
CA PHE A 53 -6.46 -0.55 -0.65
C PHE A 53 -5.93 0.69 0.07
N LYS A 54 -6.68 1.80 0.09
CA LYS A 54 -6.31 2.98 0.87
C LYS A 54 -6.30 2.66 2.36
N GLY A 55 -7.32 1.97 2.86
CA GLY A 55 -7.38 1.49 4.24
C GLY A 55 -6.24 0.53 4.57
N VAL A 56 -5.92 -0.41 3.67
CA VAL A 56 -4.78 -1.33 3.84
C VAL A 56 -3.45 -0.58 3.96
N LEU A 57 -3.19 0.43 3.11
CA LEU A 57 -1.98 1.24 3.17
C LEU A 57 -1.93 2.12 4.43
N THR A 58 -3.07 2.61 4.88
CA THR A 58 -3.19 3.36 6.14
C THR A 58 -2.85 2.47 7.34
N GLU A 59 -3.40 1.26 7.42
CA GLU A 59 -3.04 0.27 8.44
C GLU A 59 -1.54 -0.05 8.40
N ALA A 60 -1.00 -0.25 7.20
CA ALA A 60 0.41 -0.55 7.00
C ALA A 60 1.35 0.59 7.43
N SER A 61 0.89 1.84 7.52
CA SER A 61 1.72 2.96 8.01
C SER A 61 2.22 2.73 9.43
N THR A 62 1.43 2.06 10.27
CA THR A 62 1.77 1.68 11.64
C THR A 62 2.22 0.23 11.78
N GLY A 63 1.85 -0.61 10.83
CA GLY A 63 2.22 -2.03 10.75
C GLY A 63 1.03 -2.95 10.54
N ILE A 64 1.09 -3.75 9.48
CA ILE A 64 0.07 -4.75 9.13
C ILE A 64 0.61 -6.16 9.28
N LYS A 65 -0.15 -7.03 9.91
CA LYS A 65 0.21 -8.44 10.05
C LYS A 65 -0.01 -9.21 8.75
N PHE A 66 1.01 -9.99 8.38
CA PHE A 66 0.92 -10.96 7.31
C PHE A 66 1.65 -12.24 7.73
N ASP A 67 0.92 -13.26 8.13
CA ASP A 67 1.41 -14.46 8.83
C ASP A 67 2.28 -14.09 10.06
N ALA A 68 3.51 -14.58 10.11
CA ALA A 68 4.46 -14.29 11.18
C ALA A 68 5.16 -12.93 11.04
N TYR A 69 4.89 -12.18 9.97
CA TYR A 69 5.57 -10.92 9.67
C TYR A 69 4.69 -9.72 10.00
N THR A 70 5.33 -8.60 10.30
CA THR A 70 4.68 -7.28 10.35
C THR A 70 5.29 -6.43 9.24
N LEU A 71 4.48 -6.06 8.26
CA LEU A 71 4.90 -5.20 7.16
C LEU A 71 4.50 -3.76 7.46
N ASN A 72 5.32 -2.82 7.01
CA ASN A 72 5.00 -1.39 7.10
C ASN A 72 5.57 -0.62 5.90
N THR A 73 5.29 0.68 5.83
CA THR A 73 5.66 1.54 4.70
C THR A 73 7.07 2.12 4.77
N LYS A 74 7.89 1.76 5.77
CA LYS A 74 9.29 2.21 5.83
C LYS A 74 10.05 1.69 4.60
N LEU A 75 10.63 2.60 3.85
CA LEU A 75 11.16 2.34 2.51
C LEU A 75 12.13 1.15 2.45
N VAL A 76 13.05 1.04 3.37
CA VAL A 76 14.11 0.01 3.31
C VAL A 76 13.74 -1.22 4.12
N THR A 77 13.22 -1.04 5.31
CA THR A 77 13.06 -2.09 6.32
C THR A 77 11.61 -2.55 6.52
N GLY A 78 10.64 -1.84 5.95
CA GLY A 78 9.22 -2.09 6.17
C GLY A 78 8.66 -3.34 5.50
N GLY A 79 9.32 -3.81 4.45
CA GLY A 79 8.97 -5.03 3.74
C GLY A 79 7.72 -4.95 2.85
N LEU A 80 6.94 -3.87 2.92
CA LEU A 80 5.75 -3.67 2.09
C LEU A 80 6.09 -2.97 0.78
N VAL A 81 6.84 -1.87 0.84
CA VAL A 81 7.16 -0.99 -0.28
C VAL A 81 8.55 -1.30 -0.82
N SER A 82 8.72 -1.31 -2.13
CA SER A 82 10.00 -1.51 -2.80
C SER A 82 10.91 -0.28 -2.68
N LEU A 83 12.17 -0.41 -3.09
CA LEU A 83 13.16 0.67 -2.94
C LEU A 83 12.86 1.91 -3.79
N ASP A 84 11.96 1.82 -4.77
CA ASP A 84 11.52 2.96 -5.56
C ASP A 84 10.50 3.86 -4.83
N GLY A 85 10.00 3.43 -3.67
CA GLY A 85 9.05 4.17 -2.86
C GLY A 85 7.62 4.20 -3.40
N VAL A 86 7.33 3.51 -4.50
CA VAL A 86 6.04 3.53 -5.21
C VAL A 86 5.43 2.13 -5.30
N HIS A 87 6.15 1.18 -5.86
CA HIS A 87 5.68 -0.19 -6.03
C HIS A 87 5.80 -0.99 -4.73
N LEU A 88 5.05 -2.07 -4.65
CA LEU A 88 5.16 -2.99 -3.53
C LEU A 88 6.30 -3.99 -3.75
N THR A 89 6.78 -4.59 -2.67
CA THR A 89 7.62 -5.78 -2.76
C THR A 89 6.79 -6.98 -3.22
N ALA A 90 7.42 -8.09 -3.60
CA ALA A 90 6.70 -9.32 -3.91
C ALA A 90 5.82 -9.78 -2.73
N ARG A 91 6.29 -9.64 -1.48
CA ARG A 91 5.50 -9.92 -0.27
C ARG A 91 4.36 -8.93 -0.10
N GLY A 92 4.56 -7.66 -0.41
CA GLY A 92 3.52 -6.64 -0.40
C GLY A 92 2.41 -6.96 -1.40
N TYR A 93 2.76 -7.35 -2.63
CA TYR A 93 1.78 -7.79 -3.62
C TYR A 93 1.02 -9.05 -3.19
N ALA A 94 1.69 -10.01 -2.54
CA ALA A 94 1.03 -11.20 -2.00
C ALA A 94 -0.01 -10.85 -0.90
N LEU A 95 0.30 -9.88 -0.03
CA LEU A 95 -0.67 -9.33 0.92
C LEU A 95 -1.88 -8.73 0.21
N MET A 96 -1.67 -7.91 -0.82
CA MET A 96 -2.77 -7.28 -1.57
C MET A 96 -3.63 -8.33 -2.30
N ALA A 97 -3.00 -9.36 -2.87
CA ALA A 97 -3.72 -10.47 -3.47
C ALA A 97 -4.64 -11.16 -2.44
N ASN A 98 -4.16 -11.41 -1.22
CA ASN A 98 -4.98 -12.00 -0.16
C ASN A 98 -6.15 -11.09 0.26
N LYS A 99 -5.96 -9.76 0.26
CA LYS A 99 -7.06 -8.81 0.52
C LYS A 99 -8.13 -8.86 -0.57
N ILE A 100 -7.73 -9.04 -1.85
CA ILE A 100 -8.66 -9.26 -2.97
C ILE A 100 -9.45 -10.55 -2.76
N LEU A 101 -8.76 -11.66 -2.49
CA LEU A 101 -9.40 -12.96 -2.28
C LEU A 101 -10.37 -12.95 -1.09
N ALA A 102 -10.01 -12.28 0.00
CA ALA A 102 -10.90 -12.11 1.15
C ALA A 102 -12.15 -11.28 0.81
N ALA A 103 -12.01 -10.23 -0.01
CA ALA A 103 -13.15 -9.45 -0.49
C ALA A 103 -14.07 -10.27 -1.41
N MET A 104 -13.49 -11.16 -2.23
CA MET A 104 -14.27 -12.10 -3.05
C MET A 104 -15.04 -13.10 -2.19
N ASP A 105 -14.43 -13.66 -1.15
CA ASP A 105 -15.11 -14.55 -0.21
C ASP A 105 -16.29 -13.84 0.47
N ALA A 106 -16.05 -12.63 0.95
CA ALA A 106 -17.09 -11.85 1.63
C ALA A 106 -18.26 -11.46 0.71
N LYS A 107 -17.99 -11.19 -0.56
CA LYS A 107 -19.01 -10.73 -1.52
C LYS A 107 -19.73 -11.88 -2.22
N PHE A 108 -19.00 -12.90 -2.61
CA PHE A 108 -19.50 -13.95 -3.51
C PHE A 108 -19.64 -15.33 -2.84
N GLY A 109 -19.27 -15.45 -1.54
CA GLY A 109 -19.34 -16.71 -0.82
C GLY A 109 -18.32 -17.75 -1.32
N SER A 110 -17.21 -17.32 -1.93
CA SER A 110 -16.08 -18.21 -2.22
C SER A 110 -15.37 -18.63 -0.92
N ASN A 111 -14.37 -19.48 -1.01
CA ASN A 111 -13.73 -20.07 0.18
C ASN A 111 -12.21 -19.95 0.18
N PHE A 112 -11.63 -18.97 -0.51
CA PHE A 112 -10.17 -18.79 -0.61
C PHE A 112 -9.49 -18.66 0.75
N THR A 113 -10.11 -17.95 1.70
CA THR A 113 -9.55 -17.73 3.03
C THR A 113 -9.53 -18.99 3.91
N THR A 114 -10.38 -19.98 3.60
CA THR A 114 -10.51 -21.23 4.36
C THR A 114 -9.97 -22.46 3.62
N ALA A 115 -9.78 -22.36 2.31
CA ALA A 115 -9.27 -23.47 1.50
C ALA A 115 -7.78 -23.73 1.80
N THR A 116 -7.38 -24.99 1.71
CA THR A 116 -5.97 -25.37 1.79
C THR A 116 -5.18 -24.69 0.67
N ASN A 117 -4.14 -23.94 1.00
CA ASN A 117 -3.35 -23.14 0.06
C ASN A 117 -4.15 -22.08 -0.73
N GLY A 118 -5.31 -21.69 -0.25
CA GLY A 118 -6.15 -20.69 -0.91
C GLY A 118 -5.56 -19.28 -0.84
N LEU A 119 -4.72 -18.98 0.16
CA LEU A 119 -4.04 -17.69 0.32
C LEU A 119 -2.53 -17.81 0.14
N ALA A 120 -1.92 -16.75 -0.37
CA ALA A 120 -0.48 -16.59 -0.42
C ALA A 120 0.11 -16.58 1.00
N LYS A 121 1.29 -17.20 1.18
CA LYS A 121 2.01 -17.22 2.46
C LYS A 121 3.18 -16.25 2.40
N ALA A 122 3.29 -15.38 3.40
CA ALA A 122 4.28 -14.32 3.44
C ALA A 122 5.73 -14.81 3.26
N GLY A 123 6.06 -15.98 3.83
CA GLY A 123 7.40 -16.58 3.74
C GLY A 123 7.82 -16.99 2.34
N ASN A 124 6.88 -17.16 1.40
CA ASN A 124 7.17 -17.58 0.02
C ASN A 124 7.55 -16.40 -0.89
N TYR A 125 7.45 -15.17 -0.41
CA TYR A 125 7.67 -13.97 -1.22
C TYR A 125 8.78 -13.11 -0.62
N PRO A 126 9.79 -12.71 -1.41
CA PRO A 126 10.88 -11.85 -0.94
C PRO A 126 10.39 -10.43 -0.70
N THR A 127 11.18 -9.70 0.09
CA THR A 127 11.14 -8.25 0.22
C THR A 127 12.33 -7.63 -0.50
N ASN A 128 12.72 -6.39 -0.18
CA ASN A 128 13.88 -5.71 -0.78
C ASN A 128 15.21 -6.41 -0.51
N TYR A 129 15.28 -7.24 0.53
CA TYR A 129 16.48 -7.98 0.88
C TYR A 129 16.26 -9.47 0.80
N SER A 130 17.29 -10.18 0.30
CA SER A 130 17.36 -11.61 0.49
C SER A 130 17.49 -11.93 1.97
N PRO A 131 16.75 -12.89 2.51
CA PRO A 131 16.94 -13.37 3.88
C PRO A 131 18.35 -13.93 4.14
N ALA A 132 19.12 -14.23 3.06
CA ALA A 132 20.49 -14.69 3.12
C ALA A 132 21.52 -13.55 3.27
N LEU A 133 21.14 -12.31 3.10
CA LEU A 133 21.98 -11.15 3.45
C LEU A 133 21.90 -10.92 4.96
N ARG A 134 22.82 -11.50 5.68
CA ARG A 134 23.08 -11.29 7.09
C ARG A 134 24.34 -10.45 7.28
#